data_1c8ea2e06214c046b3be211f8d9466d9
#
_entry.id   1c8ea2e06214c046b3be211f8d9466d9
#
_cell.length_a   1.000
_cell.length_b   1.000
_cell.length_c   1.000
_cell.angle_alpha   90.00
_cell.angle_beta   90.00
_cell.angle_gamma   90.00
#
_symmetry.space_group_name_H-M   'P 1'
#
loop_
_entity.id
_entity.type
_entity.pdbx_description
1 polymer ?
#
loop_
_entity_poly.entity_id
_entity_poly.type
_entity_poly.pdbx_seq_one_letter_code
_entity_poly.pdbx_strand_id
1 'polypeptide(L)'
;MDRPQGFGYRPTTRVEPTATTGVDEPAPVILDDDAVIDLSADESATRVSETLAALDAELIGLAPVKRRVREIASLLQVDRARRQFGLVTSKPTLHMSFTGGPGTGKTTVALRMATILHALGYIRAPRVHAVTRDDLVGQFIGHTAPKTKEALARAAGGVLFVDEAYFLFRPENERDYGQEAIEILLTEMENERGDLAVIFAGYPDRMATFFSANPGLSSRVPHHIAFEDYEHPELMQIADLMVESEGFRFTQGAREAFSEYLTRRMTQPRFSNARSVRNSIERCRLRQARRLVSLDRPLGREDLILLTDEDIYGSSVFSEGPKE
;
A
#
# COMPACT_ATOMS: atom_id res chain seq x y z
N MET A 1 59.42 -30.87 -41.20
CA MET A 1 59.74 -29.88 -40.19
C MET A 1 58.88 -28.64 -40.52
N ASP A 2 57.65 -28.67 -40.12
CA ASP A 2 56.72 -27.53 -40.38
C ASP A 2 56.30 -26.93 -39.06
N ARG A 3 56.41 -25.61 -38.96
CA ARG A 3 55.97 -24.82 -37.83
C ARG A 3 54.48 -24.48 -38.02
N PRO A 4 53.62 -24.56 -37.01
CA PRO A 4 52.24 -24.13 -37.13
C PRO A 4 52.14 -22.61 -37.05
N GLN A 5 51.30 -22.07 -37.95
CA GLN A 5 50.98 -20.66 -38.10
C GLN A 5 50.13 -20.15 -36.93
N GLY A 6 50.45 -18.94 -36.45
CA GLY A 6 49.75 -18.24 -35.37
C GLY A 6 48.35 -17.79 -35.76
N PHE A 7 47.44 -17.92 -34.81
CA PHE A 7 46.09 -17.37 -34.88
C PHE A 7 46.14 -15.84 -34.68
N GLY A 8 45.81 -15.13 -35.73
CA GLY A 8 45.68 -13.69 -35.70
C GLY A 8 44.37 -13.26 -34.97
N TYR A 9 44.53 -12.53 -33.89
CA TYR A 9 43.43 -11.85 -33.19
C TYR A 9 42.97 -10.68 -34.07
N ARG A 10 41.68 -10.70 -34.55
CA ARG A 10 41.03 -9.54 -35.14
C ARG A 10 40.30 -8.78 -34.02
N PRO A 11 40.51 -7.47 -33.85
CA PRO A 11 39.75 -6.69 -32.89
C PRO A 11 38.32 -6.53 -33.43
N THR A 12 37.36 -6.98 -32.62
CA THR A 12 35.92 -6.74 -32.87
C THR A 12 35.64 -5.24 -32.71
N THR A 13 34.98 -4.72 -33.71
CA THR A 13 34.44 -3.35 -33.81
C THR A 13 33.68 -3.01 -32.54
N ARG A 14 34.08 -1.92 -31.91
CA ARG A 14 33.40 -1.29 -30.78
C ARG A 14 32.01 -0.83 -31.24
N VAL A 15 30.97 -1.51 -30.81
CA VAL A 15 29.58 -1.02 -30.97
C VAL A 15 29.41 0.09 -29.94
N GLU A 16 29.29 1.31 -30.43
CA GLU A 16 28.89 2.44 -29.61
C GLU A 16 27.46 2.20 -29.12
N PRO A 17 27.14 2.45 -27.84
CA PRO A 17 25.79 2.37 -27.35
C PRO A 17 24.97 3.48 -28.03
N THR A 18 23.97 3.08 -28.81
CA THR A 18 22.94 3.98 -29.33
C THR A 18 22.31 4.72 -28.14
N ALA A 19 22.47 6.04 -28.14
CA ALA A 19 21.83 6.94 -27.21
C ALA A 19 20.30 6.70 -27.29
N THR A 20 19.76 6.20 -26.19
CA THR A 20 18.31 6.19 -25.95
C THR A 20 17.91 7.67 -25.91
N THR A 21 17.10 8.08 -26.86
CA THR A 21 16.45 9.40 -26.90
C THR A 21 15.61 9.53 -25.64
N GLY A 22 16.19 10.09 -24.59
CA GLY A 22 15.45 10.68 -23.49
C GLY A 22 14.59 11.78 -24.10
N VAL A 23 13.28 11.73 -23.84
CA VAL A 23 12.42 12.87 -24.05
C VAL A 23 12.99 13.97 -23.18
N ASP A 24 13.57 15.02 -23.78
CA ASP A 24 14.05 16.21 -23.10
C ASP A 24 12.86 16.82 -22.35
N GLU A 25 12.76 16.56 -21.05
CA GLU A 25 11.93 17.38 -20.19
C GLU A 25 12.51 18.82 -20.28
N PRO A 26 11.69 19.83 -20.62
CA PRO A 26 12.17 21.19 -20.66
C PRO A 26 12.79 21.52 -19.30
N ALA A 27 14.00 22.11 -19.33
CA ALA A 27 14.72 22.50 -18.13
C ALA A 27 13.77 23.30 -17.22
N PRO A 28 13.73 23.00 -15.92
CA PRO A 28 12.81 23.66 -15.00
C PRO A 28 13.05 25.17 -15.08
N VAL A 29 11.98 25.92 -15.38
CA VAL A 29 12.03 27.39 -15.34
C VAL A 29 12.29 27.76 -13.89
N ILE A 30 13.47 28.33 -13.62
CA ILE A 30 13.80 28.87 -12.30
C ILE A 30 13.15 30.25 -12.19
N LEU A 31 12.41 30.46 -11.14
CA LEU A 31 11.75 31.73 -10.82
C LEU A 31 12.76 32.73 -10.28
N ASP A 32 12.53 34.01 -10.54
CA ASP A 32 13.30 35.12 -9.96
C ASP A 32 13.11 35.20 -8.43
N ASP A 33 14.08 35.77 -7.74
CA ASP A 33 14.08 35.82 -6.25
C ASP A 33 12.89 36.62 -5.65
N ASP A 34 12.30 37.54 -6.43
CA ASP A 34 11.13 38.35 -6.06
C ASP A 34 9.79 37.74 -6.47
N ALA A 35 9.80 36.61 -7.15
CA ALA A 35 8.60 35.91 -7.53
C ALA A 35 7.82 35.41 -6.32
N VAL A 36 6.50 35.36 -6.43
CA VAL A 36 5.60 34.85 -5.39
C VAL A 36 4.87 33.62 -5.89
N ILE A 37 4.91 32.53 -5.13
CA ILE A 37 4.17 31.30 -5.42
C ILE A 37 2.94 31.21 -4.50
N ASP A 38 1.78 31.03 -5.07
CA ASP A 38 0.61 30.60 -4.35
C ASP A 38 0.52 29.06 -4.39
N LEU A 39 0.82 28.42 -3.25
CA LEU A 39 0.77 26.94 -3.13
C LEU A 39 -0.64 26.38 -3.30
N SER A 40 -1.69 27.19 -3.23
CA SER A 40 -3.08 26.77 -3.37
C SER A 40 -3.60 26.89 -4.81
N ALA A 41 -2.97 27.70 -5.64
CA ALA A 41 -3.44 28.03 -6.98
C ALA A 41 -2.98 27.03 -8.06
N ASP A 42 -2.06 26.13 -7.76
CA ASP A 42 -1.52 25.16 -8.71
C ASP A 42 -2.50 23.98 -8.91
N GLU A 43 -2.64 23.50 -10.13
CA GLU A 43 -3.44 22.30 -10.47
C GLU A 43 -3.02 21.07 -9.64
N SER A 44 -1.73 20.95 -9.33
CA SER A 44 -1.23 19.88 -8.47
C SER A 44 -1.75 20.01 -7.03
N ALA A 45 -1.89 21.22 -6.49
CA ALA A 45 -2.45 21.45 -5.17
C ALA A 45 -3.94 21.09 -5.12
N THR A 46 -4.69 21.41 -6.18
CA THR A 46 -6.09 21.00 -6.31
C THR A 46 -6.22 19.48 -6.30
N ARG A 47 -5.42 18.77 -7.11
CA ARG A 47 -5.41 17.29 -7.15
C ARG A 47 -5.01 16.65 -5.82
N VAL A 48 -4.05 17.24 -5.11
CA VAL A 48 -3.67 16.79 -3.76
C VAL A 48 -4.83 16.99 -2.78
N SER A 49 -5.48 18.15 -2.81
CA SER A 49 -6.64 18.44 -1.97
C SER A 49 -7.80 17.48 -2.22
N GLU A 50 -8.13 17.22 -3.49
CA GLU A 50 -9.15 16.23 -3.88
C GLU A 50 -8.79 14.81 -3.42
N THR A 51 -7.51 14.42 -3.52
CA THR A 51 -7.04 13.11 -3.06
C THR A 51 -7.12 12.98 -1.54
N LEU A 52 -6.81 14.05 -0.80
CA LEU A 52 -6.92 14.08 0.65
C LEU A 52 -8.41 14.06 1.10
N ALA A 53 -9.29 14.75 0.38
CA ALA A 53 -10.74 14.70 0.64
C ALA A 53 -11.30 13.29 0.35
N ALA A 54 -10.86 12.64 -0.72
CA ALA A 54 -11.22 11.26 -1.02
C ALA A 54 -10.71 10.29 0.06
N LEU A 55 -9.49 10.49 0.55
CA LEU A 55 -8.93 9.72 1.67
C LEU A 55 -9.80 9.86 2.93
N ASP A 56 -10.27 11.07 3.22
CA ASP A 56 -11.14 11.32 4.38
C ASP A 56 -12.51 10.65 4.24
N ALA A 57 -13.06 10.61 3.04
CA ALA A 57 -14.36 10.01 2.76
C ALA A 57 -14.32 8.46 2.75
N GLU A 58 -13.24 7.88 2.24
CA GLU A 58 -13.10 6.42 2.08
C GLU A 58 -12.65 5.70 3.36
N LEU A 59 -11.83 6.36 4.17
CA LEU A 59 -11.29 5.79 5.39
C LEU A 59 -12.01 6.35 6.61
N ILE A 60 -12.72 5.49 7.29
CA ILE A 60 -13.26 5.79 8.61
C ILE A 60 -12.10 5.85 9.61
N GLY A 61 -12.18 6.77 10.58
CA GLY A 61 -11.17 6.90 11.63
C GLY A 61 -9.78 7.23 11.09
N LEU A 62 -8.77 6.54 11.63
CA LEU A 62 -7.35 6.66 11.25
C LEU A 62 -6.82 8.11 11.26
N ALA A 63 -7.28 8.93 12.21
CA ALA A 63 -6.88 10.34 12.30
C ALA A 63 -5.35 10.56 12.33
N PRO A 64 -4.53 9.75 13.05
CA PRO A 64 -3.08 9.86 13.02
C PRO A 64 -2.49 9.59 11.61
N VAL A 65 -2.99 8.57 10.91
CA VAL A 65 -2.57 8.23 9.54
C VAL A 65 -2.88 9.37 8.58
N LYS A 66 -4.12 9.87 8.59
CA LYS A 66 -4.57 10.99 7.76
C LYS A 66 -3.75 12.25 7.99
N ARG A 67 -3.45 12.56 9.25
CA ARG A 67 -2.58 13.68 9.62
C ARG A 67 -1.17 13.49 9.03
N ARG A 68 -0.59 12.30 9.19
CA ARG A 68 0.75 12.02 8.67
C ARG A 68 0.83 12.09 7.14
N VAL A 69 -0.20 11.61 6.45
CA VAL A 69 -0.32 11.74 4.97
C VAL A 69 -0.35 13.23 4.57
N ARG A 70 -1.11 14.08 5.28
CA ARG A 70 -1.15 15.52 5.00
C ARG A 70 0.19 16.20 5.27
N GLU A 71 0.88 15.85 6.36
CA GLU A 71 2.22 16.37 6.66
C GLU A 71 3.22 16.06 5.55
N ILE A 72 3.22 14.81 5.06
CA ILE A 72 4.09 14.39 3.95
C ILE A 72 3.72 15.15 2.67
N ALA A 73 2.44 15.25 2.34
CA ALA A 73 1.98 15.99 1.17
C ALA A 73 2.41 17.47 1.23
N SER A 74 2.25 18.13 2.38
CA SER A 74 2.68 19.51 2.59
C SER A 74 4.18 19.69 2.47
N LEU A 75 4.97 18.77 3.03
CA LEU A 75 6.43 18.76 2.89
C LEU A 75 6.83 18.71 1.41
N LEU A 76 6.23 17.81 0.65
CA LEU A 76 6.52 17.62 -0.76
C LEU A 76 6.07 18.80 -1.64
N GLN A 77 4.93 19.45 -1.29
CA GLN A 77 4.50 20.69 -1.97
C GLN A 77 5.50 21.82 -1.77
N VAL A 78 5.95 22.03 -0.53
CA VAL A 78 6.96 23.05 -0.21
C VAL A 78 8.29 22.75 -0.89
N ASP A 79 8.73 21.47 -0.88
CA ASP A 79 9.95 21.05 -1.56
C ASP A 79 9.87 21.29 -3.09
N ARG A 80 8.72 21.02 -3.70
CA ARG A 80 8.50 21.35 -5.12
C ARG A 80 8.61 22.85 -5.38
N ALA A 81 7.96 23.69 -4.55
CA ALA A 81 8.07 25.15 -4.68
C ALA A 81 9.51 25.64 -4.53
N ARG A 82 10.26 25.12 -3.55
CA ARG A 82 11.68 25.44 -3.37
C ARG A 82 12.52 25.14 -4.61
N ARG A 83 12.22 24.04 -5.31
CA ARG A 83 12.92 23.71 -6.58
C ARG A 83 12.65 24.73 -7.68
N GLN A 84 11.45 25.32 -7.74
CA GLN A 84 11.14 26.37 -8.70
C GLN A 84 12.01 27.63 -8.50
N PHE A 85 12.50 27.86 -7.29
CA PHE A 85 13.47 28.91 -6.99
C PHE A 85 14.94 28.43 -7.04
N GLY A 86 15.21 27.21 -7.49
CA GLY A 86 16.56 26.65 -7.49
C GLY A 86 17.15 26.38 -6.09
N LEU A 87 16.34 26.41 -5.04
CA LEU A 87 16.79 26.31 -3.65
C LEU A 87 17.07 24.88 -3.17
N VAL A 88 16.72 23.86 -3.95
CA VAL A 88 16.86 22.45 -3.58
C VAL A 88 17.75 21.74 -4.58
N THR A 89 18.76 21.06 -4.10
CA THR A 89 19.72 20.29 -4.90
C THR A 89 19.50 18.78 -4.85
N SER A 90 18.79 18.28 -3.83
CA SER A 90 18.54 16.86 -3.65
C SER A 90 17.04 16.54 -3.71
N LYS A 91 16.69 15.42 -4.31
CA LYS A 91 15.32 14.90 -4.30
C LYS A 91 14.99 14.31 -2.91
N PRO A 92 13.78 14.52 -2.37
CA PRO A 92 13.38 13.94 -1.09
C PRO A 92 13.28 12.42 -1.19
N THR A 93 13.53 11.74 -0.09
CA THR A 93 13.31 10.30 0.01
C THR A 93 11.82 10.03 0.17
N LEU A 94 11.26 9.19 -0.72
CA LEU A 94 9.82 8.89 -0.79
C LEU A 94 9.44 7.56 -0.14
N HIS A 95 10.43 6.86 0.48
CA HIS A 95 10.20 5.52 1.02
C HIS A 95 9.51 5.59 2.37
N MET A 96 8.61 4.63 2.61
CA MET A 96 7.73 4.62 3.77
C MET A 96 7.65 3.25 4.43
N SER A 97 7.32 3.23 5.71
CA SER A 97 6.95 2.02 6.46
C SER A 97 5.51 2.16 6.96
N PHE A 98 4.66 1.18 6.65
CA PHE A 98 3.28 1.09 7.09
C PHE A 98 3.13 -0.08 8.07
N THR A 99 2.99 0.23 9.35
CA THR A 99 2.89 -0.78 10.41
C THR A 99 1.48 -0.84 10.98
N GLY A 100 0.95 -2.04 11.18
CA GLY A 100 -0.39 -2.22 11.77
C GLY A 100 -0.98 -3.59 11.49
N GLY A 101 -2.08 -3.91 12.15
CA GLY A 101 -2.84 -5.13 12.01
C GLY A 101 -3.41 -5.36 10.60
N PRO A 102 -3.91 -6.55 10.30
CA PRO A 102 -4.55 -6.83 9.00
C PRO A 102 -5.89 -6.10 8.91
N GLY A 103 -6.21 -5.60 7.72
CA GLY A 103 -7.50 -4.91 7.47
C GLY A 103 -7.58 -3.50 8.06
N THR A 104 -6.46 -2.85 8.41
CA THR A 104 -6.41 -1.47 8.93
C THR A 104 -6.30 -0.40 7.83
N GLY A 105 -6.34 -0.76 6.54
CA GLY A 105 -6.37 0.21 5.44
C GLY A 105 -5.00 0.52 4.81
N LYS A 106 -3.90 -0.17 5.16
CA LYS A 106 -2.55 0.08 4.63
C LYS A 106 -2.49 0.17 3.10
N THR A 107 -3.07 -0.80 2.40
CA THR A 107 -3.07 -0.82 0.93
C THR A 107 -3.88 0.34 0.34
N THR A 108 -5.00 0.71 0.95
CA THR A 108 -5.82 1.86 0.52
C THR A 108 -5.05 3.16 0.63
N VAL A 109 -4.35 3.37 1.74
CA VAL A 109 -3.49 4.55 1.94
C VAL A 109 -2.32 4.55 0.94
N ALA A 110 -1.72 3.40 0.65
CA ALA A 110 -0.63 3.30 -0.35
C ALA A 110 -1.10 3.75 -1.75
N LEU A 111 -2.32 3.38 -2.17
CA LEU A 111 -2.91 3.83 -3.42
C LEU A 111 -3.12 5.36 -3.43
N ARG A 112 -3.60 5.94 -2.33
CA ARG A 112 -3.78 7.40 -2.21
C ARG A 112 -2.44 8.14 -2.18
N MET A 113 -1.43 7.57 -1.50
CA MET A 113 -0.07 8.13 -1.53
C MET A 113 0.51 8.14 -2.95
N ALA A 114 0.32 7.07 -3.73
CA ALA A 114 0.75 7.05 -5.12
C ALA A 114 0.08 8.17 -5.95
N THR A 115 -1.21 8.44 -5.73
CA THR A 115 -1.92 9.54 -6.40
C THR A 115 -1.33 10.90 -6.00
N ILE A 116 -1.04 11.13 -4.72
CA ILE A 116 -0.43 12.37 -4.20
C ILE A 116 0.97 12.56 -4.79
N LEU A 117 1.81 11.53 -4.74
CA LEU A 117 3.17 11.58 -5.28
C LEU A 117 3.18 11.88 -6.79
N HIS A 118 2.25 11.30 -7.54
CA HIS A 118 2.08 11.56 -8.96
C HIS A 118 1.60 13.00 -9.23
N ALA A 119 0.57 13.48 -8.50
CA ALA A 119 0.07 14.84 -8.63
C ALA A 119 1.16 15.89 -8.38
N LEU A 120 2.10 15.61 -7.48
CA LEU A 120 3.23 16.46 -7.17
C LEU A 120 4.45 16.25 -8.09
N GLY A 121 4.38 15.33 -9.06
CA GLY A 121 5.45 15.07 -10.02
C GLY A 121 6.65 14.32 -9.46
N TYR A 122 6.49 13.59 -8.35
CA TYR A 122 7.55 12.76 -7.77
C TYR A 122 7.64 11.36 -8.38
N ILE A 123 6.56 10.87 -8.96
CA ILE A 123 6.50 9.61 -9.70
C ILE A 123 5.74 9.81 -11.01
N ARG A 124 6.02 8.99 -12.02
CA ARG A 124 5.46 9.14 -13.38
C ARG A 124 4.01 8.66 -13.49
N ALA A 125 3.60 7.71 -12.65
CA ALA A 125 2.26 7.12 -12.70
C ALA A 125 1.72 6.81 -11.31
N PRO A 126 0.41 7.03 -11.04
CA PRO A 126 -0.22 6.76 -9.75
C PRO A 126 -0.54 5.26 -9.60
N ARG A 127 0.43 4.39 -9.81
CA ARG A 127 0.27 2.93 -9.73
C ARG A 127 1.04 2.36 -8.56
N VAL A 128 0.45 1.33 -7.96
CA VAL A 128 1.07 0.55 -6.88
C VAL A 128 1.26 -0.87 -7.38
N HIS A 129 2.51 -1.35 -7.37
CA HIS A 129 2.83 -2.74 -7.61
C HIS A 129 3.01 -3.43 -6.27
N ALA A 130 2.01 -4.22 -5.88
CA ALA A 130 2.05 -4.96 -4.62
C ALA A 130 2.78 -6.28 -4.83
N VAL A 131 3.72 -6.57 -3.93
CA VAL A 131 4.55 -7.77 -3.91
C VAL A 131 4.65 -8.34 -2.50
N THR A 132 4.90 -9.63 -2.43
CA THR A 132 5.24 -10.36 -1.22
C THR A 132 6.66 -10.90 -1.31
N ARG A 133 7.14 -11.58 -0.25
CA ARG A 133 8.41 -12.29 -0.31
C ARG A 133 8.51 -13.21 -1.54
N ASP A 134 7.44 -13.94 -1.85
CA ASP A 134 7.46 -14.93 -2.93
C ASP A 134 7.64 -14.30 -4.31
N ASP A 135 7.33 -13.01 -4.46
CA ASP A 135 7.55 -12.24 -5.69
C ASP A 135 8.99 -11.71 -5.82
N LEU A 136 9.72 -11.62 -4.72
CA LEU A 136 11.07 -11.04 -4.65
C LEU A 136 12.15 -12.12 -4.53
N VAL A 137 11.91 -13.17 -3.74
CA VAL A 137 12.92 -14.15 -3.39
C VAL A 137 12.80 -15.40 -4.27
N GLY A 138 13.93 -15.84 -4.80
CA GLY A 138 14.04 -17.06 -5.60
C GLY A 138 14.08 -18.32 -4.73
N GLN A 139 13.74 -19.46 -5.33
CA GLN A 139 13.81 -20.77 -4.67
C GLN A 139 15.21 -21.40 -4.74
N PHE A 140 16.05 -20.96 -5.68
CA PHE A 140 17.38 -21.49 -5.92
C PHE A 140 18.42 -20.37 -5.96
N ILE A 141 19.69 -20.72 -5.79
CA ILE A 141 20.84 -19.80 -5.92
C ILE A 141 20.78 -19.08 -7.27
N GLY A 142 20.96 -17.74 -7.24
CA GLY A 142 20.97 -16.91 -8.43
C GLY A 142 19.60 -16.52 -8.99
N HIS A 143 18.48 -16.99 -8.38
CA HIS A 143 17.13 -16.64 -8.83
C HIS A 143 16.56 -15.39 -8.15
N THR A 144 17.09 -14.97 -7.00
CA THR A 144 16.59 -13.83 -6.25
C THR A 144 16.85 -12.51 -6.97
N ALA A 145 18.09 -12.29 -7.44
CA ALA A 145 18.45 -11.03 -8.08
C ALA A 145 17.61 -10.73 -9.34
N PRO A 146 17.44 -11.66 -10.31
CA PRO A 146 16.56 -11.40 -11.46
C PRO A 146 15.12 -11.10 -11.06
N LYS A 147 14.60 -11.86 -10.10
CA LYS A 147 13.21 -11.75 -9.64
C LYS A 147 12.93 -10.41 -8.94
N THR A 148 13.81 -9.99 -8.04
CA THR A 148 13.72 -8.70 -7.38
C THR A 148 13.84 -7.55 -8.37
N LYS A 149 14.78 -7.61 -9.33
CA LYS A 149 14.92 -6.59 -10.37
C LYS A 149 13.71 -6.52 -11.30
N GLU A 150 13.09 -7.65 -11.62
CA GLU A 150 11.84 -7.65 -12.40
C GLU A 150 10.69 -6.97 -11.66
N ALA A 151 10.51 -7.22 -10.35
CA ALA A 151 9.52 -6.55 -9.53
C ALA A 151 9.76 -5.03 -9.46
N LEU A 152 11.02 -4.61 -9.29
CA LEU A 152 11.43 -3.21 -9.32
C LEU A 152 11.14 -2.55 -10.68
N ALA A 153 11.47 -3.23 -11.78
CA ALA A 153 11.19 -2.73 -13.13
C ALA A 153 9.67 -2.54 -13.38
N ARG A 154 8.83 -3.45 -12.85
CA ARG A 154 7.37 -3.30 -12.92
C ARG A 154 6.85 -2.13 -12.10
N ALA A 155 7.50 -1.79 -10.99
CA ALA A 155 7.14 -0.69 -10.11
C ALA A 155 7.74 0.65 -10.55
N ALA A 156 8.74 0.65 -11.45
CA ALA A 156 9.46 1.84 -11.88
C ALA A 156 8.51 2.96 -12.34
N GLY A 157 8.75 4.18 -11.89
CA GLY A 157 7.87 5.32 -12.11
C GLY A 157 6.60 5.33 -11.27
N GLY A 158 6.51 4.47 -10.25
CA GLY A 158 5.35 4.34 -9.37
C GLY A 158 5.73 3.97 -7.93
N VAL A 159 4.94 3.11 -7.32
CA VAL A 159 5.13 2.63 -5.95
C VAL A 159 5.30 1.11 -5.94
N LEU A 160 6.37 0.63 -5.31
CA LEU A 160 6.52 -0.76 -4.91
C LEU A 160 5.97 -0.92 -3.49
N PHE A 161 4.93 -1.71 -3.32
CA PHE A 161 4.33 -2.02 -2.03
C PHE A 161 4.72 -3.45 -1.62
N VAL A 162 5.62 -3.57 -0.65
CA VAL A 162 6.10 -4.86 -0.14
C VAL A 162 5.24 -5.24 1.06
N ASP A 163 4.29 -6.13 0.86
CA ASP A 163 3.43 -6.60 1.95
C ASP A 163 4.14 -7.68 2.77
N GLU A 164 3.91 -7.64 4.09
CA GLU A 164 4.56 -8.52 5.06
C GLU A 164 6.09 -8.55 4.87
N ALA A 165 6.70 -7.36 4.71
CA ALA A 165 8.11 -7.18 4.37
C ALA A 165 9.09 -7.88 5.32
N TYR A 166 8.70 -8.08 6.58
CA TYR A 166 9.50 -8.80 7.58
C TYR A 166 9.80 -10.26 7.19
N PHE A 167 9.02 -10.86 6.28
CA PHE A 167 9.37 -12.19 5.77
C PHE A 167 10.62 -12.20 4.89
N LEU A 168 11.10 -11.05 4.43
CA LEU A 168 12.39 -10.96 3.76
C LEU A 168 13.57 -11.21 4.67
N PHE A 169 13.39 -11.11 6.00
CA PHE A 169 14.43 -11.40 6.99
C PHE A 169 14.04 -12.61 7.84
N ARG A 170 14.81 -13.69 7.74
CA ARG A 170 14.62 -14.94 8.47
C ARG A 170 15.94 -15.36 9.12
N PRO A 171 16.25 -14.86 10.32
CA PRO A 171 17.54 -15.08 10.97
C PRO A 171 17.82 -16.56 11.31
N GLU A 172 16.76 -17.36 11.45
CA GLU A 172 16.87 -18.80 11.74
C GLU A 172 17.28 -19.63 10.52
N ASN A 173 17.34 -19.05 9.33
CA ASN A 173 17.71 -19.76 8.11
C ASN A 173 18.93 -19.12 7.44
N GLU A 174 20.12 -19.66 7.74
CA GLU A 174 21.39 -19.18 7.18
C GLU A 174 21.47 -19.29 5.63
N ARG A 175 20.62 -20.10 5.01
CA ARG A 175 20.52 -20.25 3.55
C ARG A 175 19.38 -19.43 2.95
N ASP A 176 18.91 -18.42 3.66
CA ASP A 176 17.82 -17.58 3.17
C ASP A 176 18.30 -16.51 2.19
N TYR A 177 17.69 -16.48 1.02
CA TYR A 177 18.03 -15.51 -0.03
C TYR A 177 17.31 -14.17 0.12
N GLY A 178 16.55 -13.96 1.19
CA GLY A 178 15.84 -12.70 1.44
C GLY A 178 16.78 -11.53 1.69
N GLN A 179 17.96 -11.77 2.27
CA GLN A 179 18.98 -10.74 2.45
C GLN A 179 19.47 -10.19 1.11
N GLU A 180 19.66 -11.05 0.08
CA GLU A 180 20.01 -10.61 -1.28
C GLU A 180 18.94 -9.67 -1.85
N ALA A 181 17.66 -9.99 -1.65
CA ALA A 181 16.57 -9.12 -2.08
C ALA A 181 16.60 -7.76 -1.37
N ILE A 182 16.85 -7.73 -0.06
CA ILE A 182 16.98 -6.49 0.72
C ILE A 182 18.12 -5.62 0.19
N GLU A 183 19.28 -6.19 -0.09
CA GLU A 183 20.45 -5.47 -0.62
C GLU A 183 20.18 -4.85 -2.01
N ILE A 184 19.47 -5.57 -2.87
CA ILE A 184 19.05 -5.07 -4.17
C ILE A 184 18.05 -3.91 -4.01
N LEU A 185 17.04 -4.08 -3.14
CA LEU A 185 16.08 -3.01 -2.81
C LEU A 185 16.78 -1.76 -2.31
N LEU A 186 17.74 -1.90 -1.37
CA LEU A 186 18.54 -0.79 -0.84
C LEU A 186 19.33 -0.06 -1.92
N THR A 187 19.91 -0.80 -2.85
CA THR A 187 20.67 -0.25 -3.97
C THR A 187 19.77 0.57 -4.89
N GLU A 188 18.61 0.04 -5.26
CA GLU A 188 17.67 0.74 -6.15
C GLU A 188 17.02 1.93 -5.47
N MET A 189 16.69 1.84 -4.17
CA MET A 189 16.19 2.98 -3.38
C MET A 189 17.18 4.16 -3.34
N GLU A 190 18.47 3.89 -3.46
CA GLU A 190 19.50 4.93 -3.54
C GLU A 190 19.65 5.49 -4.95
N ASN A 191 19.61 4.61 -5.98
CA ASN A 191 19.85 4.98 -7.38
C ASN A 191 18.64 5.70 -8.02
N GLU A 192 17.42 5.23 -7.72
CA GLU A 192 16.15 5.71 -8.29
C GLU A 192 15.48 6.78 -7.43
N ARG A 193 16.24 7.57 -6.68
CA ARG A 193 15.71 8.67 -5.87
C ARG A 193 14.84 9.60 -6.71
N GLY A 194 13.55 9.59 -6.44
CA GLY A 194 12.56 10.47 -7.06
C GLY A 194 11.86 9.92 -8.31
N ASP A 195 11.95 8.62 -8.59
CA ASP A 195 11.12 7.96 -9.62
C ASP A 195 10.46 6.67 -9.11
N LEU A 196 10.88 6.19 -7.94
CA LEU A 196 10.33 5.01 -7.26
C LEU A 196 10.11 5.31 -5.78
N ALA A 197 8.91 5.09 -5.30
CA ALA A 197 8.63 5.02 -3.87
C ALA A 197 8.49 3.56 -3.44
N VAL A 198 9.14 3.17 -2.33
CA VAL A 198 9.00 1.84 -1.74
C VAL A 198 8.26 1.96 -0.42
N ILE A 199 7.20 1.17 -0.26
CA ILE A 199 6.42 1.10 0.98
C ILE A 199 6.57 -0.31 1.54
N PHE A 200 7.17 -0.43 2.72
CA PHE A 200 7.27 -1.69 3.46
C PHE A 200 6.10 -1.78 4.43
N ALA A 201 5.27 -2.81 4.31
CA ALA A 201 4.11 -3.01 5.16
C ALA A 201 4.23 -4.28 5.99
N GLY A 202 3.67 -4.26 7.22
CA GLY A 202 3.66 -5.43 8.09
C GLY A 202 3.19 -5.15 9.51
N TYR A 203 3.28 -6.18 10.36
CA TYR A 203 2.94 -6.08 11.79
C TYR A 203 4.00 -5.28 12.55
N PRO A 204 3.61 -4.41 13.52
CA PRO A 204 4.53 -3.50 14.19
C PRO A 204 5.77 -4.18 14.77
N ASP A 205 5.59 -5.22 15.60
CA ASP A 205 6.68 -5.90 16.31
C ASP A 205 7.65 -6.58 15.33
N ARG A 206 7.12 -7.21 14.28
CA ARG A 206 7.93 -7.88 13.27
C ARG A 206 8.68 -6.87 12.39
N MET A 207 8.04 -5.74 12.06
CA MET A 207 8.69 -4.65 11.32
C MET A 207 9.77 -3.98 12.14
N ALA A 208 9.60 -3.81 13.46
CA ALA A 208 10.65 -3.30 14.34
C ALA A 208 11.89 -4.21 14.30
N THR A 209 11.71 -5.53 14.38
CA THR A 209 12.79 -6.51 14.24
C THR A 209 13.44 -6.44 12.86
N PHE A 210 12.64 -6.36 11.79
CA PHE A 210 13.12 -6.25 10.41
C PHE A 210 14.00 -5.03 10.19
N PHE A 211 13.59 -3.85 10.66
CA PHE A 211 14.37 -2.61 10.55
C PHE A 211 15.62 -2.64 11.45
N SER A 212 15.54 -3.19 12.66
CA SER A 212 16.68 -3.31 13.55
C SER A 212 17.80 -4.19 12.99
N ALA A 213 17.42 -5.26 12.30
CA ALA A 213 18.35 -6.17 11.65
C ALA A 213 18.97 -5.58 10.37
N ASN A 214 18.36 -4.55 9.80
CA ASN A 214 18.78 -3.94 8.54
C ASN A 214 18.95 -2.42 8.68
N PRO A 215 20.04 -1.93 9.29
CA PRO A 215 20.24 -0.48 9.55
C PRO A 215 20.22 0.38 8.29
N GLY A 216 20.61 -0.19 7.13
CA GLY A 216 20.52 0.48 5.83
C GLY A 216 19.09 0.83 5.42
N LEU A 217 18.08 0.02 5.79
CA LEU A 217 16.67 0.33 5.58
C LEU A 217 16.22 1.49 6.47
N SER A 218 16.58 1.47 7.76
CA SER A 218 16.19 2.53 8.70
C SER A 218 16.65 3.91 8.24
N SER A 219 17.82 4.02 7.63
CA SER A 219 18.36 5.30 7.12
C SER A 219 17.68 5.78 5.83
N ARG A 220 17.07 4.89 5.05
CA ARG A 220 16.44 5.18 3.76
C ARG A 220 14.91 5.26 3.80
N VAL A 221 14.30 4.89 4.92
CA VAL A 221 12.84 4.90 5.12
C VAL A 221 12.47 5.91 6.21
N PRO A 222 12.41 7.23 5.90
CA PRO A 222 12.19 8.27 6.91
C PRO A 222 10.74 8.41 7.36
N HIS A 223 9.80 7.87 6.59
CA HIS A 223 8.37 8.05 6.87
C HIS A 223 7.77 6.77 7.45
N HIS A 224 7.52 6.79 8.76
CA HIS A 224 6.84 5.70 9.45
C HIS A 224 5.40 6.10 9.73
N ILE A 225 4.44 5.26 9.31
CA ILE A 225 3.01 5.46 9.49
C ILE A 225 2.44 4.24 10.22
N ALA A 226 1.98 4.47 11.44
CA ALA A 226 1.34 3.44 12.26
C ALA A 226 -0.18 3.45 12.03
N PHE A 227 -0.72 2.28 11.74
CA PHE A 227 -2.13 2.01 11.56
C PHE A 227 -2.63 1.27 12.80
N GLU A 228 -3.34 1.98 13.64
CA GLU A 228 -3.98 1.42 14.81
C GLU A 228 -5.18 0.56 14.42
N ASP A 229 -5.56 -0.36 15.31
CA ASP A 229 -6.78 -1.13 15.13
C ASP A 229 -7.99 -0.20 15.29
N TYR A 230 -9.05 -0.49 14.53
CA TYR A 230 -10.28 0.29 14.59
C TYR A 230 -11.04 0.07 15.90
N GLU A 231 -11.62 1.12 16.41
CA GLU A 231 -12.56 1.05 17.51
C GLU A 231 -13.93 0.50 17.04
N HIS A 232 -14.74 0.02 18.00
CA HIS A 232 -16.05 -0.54 17.70
C HIS A 232 -16.97 0.42 16.90
N PRO A 233 -17.10 1.72 17.24
CA PRO A 233 -17.90 2.65 16.46
C PRO A 233 -17.42 2.84 15.02
N GLU A 234 -16.09 2.81 14.81
CA GLU A 234 -15.48 2.91 13.49
C GLU A 234 -15.78 1.67 12.64
N LEU A 235 -15.70 0.47 13.24
CA LEU A 235 -16.04 -0.79 12.56
C LEU A 235 -17.53 -0.85 12.18
N MET A 236 -18.42 -0.27 12.98
CA MET A 236 -19.84 -0.13 12.62
C MET A 236 -20.03 0.79 11.42
N GLN A 237 -19.35 1.94 11.38
CA GLN A 237 -19.39 2.84 10.22
C GLN A 237 -18.82 2.16 8.96
N ILE A 238 -17.72 1.40 9.09
CA ILE A 238 -17.15 0.61 8.00
C ILE A 238 -18.16 -0.43 7.51
N ALA A 239 -18.89 -1.08 8.41
CA ALA A 239 -19.92 -2.06 8.05
C ALA A 239 -21.08 -1.39 7.28
N ASP A 240 -21.57 -0.26 7.75
CA ASP A 240 -22.64 0.49 7.10
C ASP A 240 -22.21 0.88 5.66
N LEU A 241 -20.99 1.44 5.49
CA LEU A 241 -20.44 1.77 4.15
C LEU A 241 -20.28 0.56 3.24
N MET A 242 -19.80 -0.58 3.75
CA MET A 242 -19.64 -1.80 2.96
C MET A 242 -20.99 -2.35 2.49
N VAL A 243 -21.98 -2.38 3.38
CA VAL A 243 -23.34 -2.85 3.08
C VAL A 243 -24.00 -1.98 2.02
N GLU A 244 -23.91 -0.64 2.18
CA GLU A 244 -24.45 0.32 1.22
C GLU A 244 -23.75 0.26 -0.14
N SER A 245 -22.43 0.13 -0.16
CA SER A 245 -21.66 0.04 -1.42
C SER A 245 -22.01 -1.20 -2.26
N GLU A 246 -22.51 -2.25 -1.62
CA GLU A 246 -22.98 -3.47 -2.28
C GLU A 246 -24.49 -3.46 -2.57
N GLY A 247 -25.18 -2.34 -2.31
CA GLY A 247 -26.61 -2.16 -2.55
C GLY A 247 -27.52 -2.82 -1.51
N PHE A 248 -26.98 -3.19 -0.35
CA PHE A 248 -27.76 -3.73 0.77
C PHE A 248 -28.02 -2.66 1.84
N ARG A 249 -28.88 -2.98 2.79
CA ARG A 249 -29.15 -2.20 3.99
C ARG A 249 -29.39 -3.12 5.18
N PHE A 250 -28.91 -2.71 6.34
CA PHE A 250 -29.34 -3.34 7.59
C PHE A 250 -30.75 -2.85 7.98
N THR A 251 -31.59 -3.78 8.44
CA THR A 251 -32.73 -3.38 9.28
C THR A 251 -32.21 -2.82 10.61
N GLN A 252 -33.06 -2.12 11.38
CA GLN A 252 -32.67 -1.65 12.71
C GLN A 252 -32.20 -2.80 13.60
N GLY A 253 -32.96 -3.90 13.65
CA GLY A 253 -32.58 -5.09 14.42
C GLY A 253 -31.29 -5.74 13.93
N ALA A 254 -31.06 -5.79 12.59
CA ALA A 254 -29.81 -6.31 12.03
C ALA A 254 -28.60 -5.45 12.42
N ARG A 255 -28.76 -4.12 12.44
CA ARG A 255 -27.68 -3.22 12.83
C ARG A 255 -27.32 -3.38 14.31
N GLU A 256 -28.31 -3.54 15.18
CA GLU A 256 -28.11 -3.83 16.60
C GLU A 256 -27.43 -5.20 16.80
N ALA A 257 -27.93 -6.24 16.12
CA ALA A 257 -27.32 -7.57 16.14
C ALA A 257 -25.88 -7.57 15.62
N PHE A 258 -25.57 -6.76 14.58
CA PHE A 258 -24.24 -6.65 14.05
C PHE A 258 -23.28 -5.92 15.00
N SER A 259 -23.78 -4.93 15.75
CA SER A 259 -23.02 -4.26 16.82
C SER A 259 -22.68 -5.26 17.94
N GLU A 260 -23.62 -6.11 18.36
CA GLU A 260 -23.36 -7.17 19.33
C GLU A 260 -22.36 -8.20 18.77
N TYR A 261 -22.53 -8.61 17.50
CA TYR A 261 -21.57 -9.48 16.83
C TYR A 261 -20.15 -8.92 16.87
N LEU A 262 -19.96 -7.66 16.54
CA LEU A 262 -18.65 -7.01 16.55
C LEU A 262 -18.05 -7.00 17.96
N THR A 263 -18.82 -6.64 18.97
CA THR A 263 -18.37 -6.64 20.37
C THR A 263 -17.80 -8.01 20.76
N ARG A 264 -18.50 -9.10 20.44
CA ARG A 264 -18.03 -10.44 20.71
C ARG A 264 -16.85 -10.85 19.84
N ARG A 265 -16.85 -10.46 18.56
CA ARG A 265 -15.83 -10.87 17.58
C ARG A 265 -14.47 -10.17 17.81
N MET A 266 -14.48 -8.95 18.27
CA MET A 266 -13.27 -8.17 18.58
C MET A 266 -12.42 -8.82 19.68
N THR A 267 -13.05 -9.54 20.62
CA THR A 267 -12.34 -10.25 21.70
C THR A 267 -11.82 -11.64 21.30
N GLN A 268 -12.23 -12.13 20.12
CA GLN A 268 -11.82 -13.45 19.68
C GLN A 268 -10.49 -13.42 18.90
N PRO A 269 -9.71 -14.51 18.92
CA PRO A 269 -8.46 -14.61 18.19
C PRO A 269 -8.68 -14.43 16.67
N ARG A 270 -7.63 -13.95 16.00
CA ARG A 270 -7.62 -13.68 14.53
C ARG A 270 -8.65 -12.64 14.09
N PHE A 271 -9.04 -11.73 14.96
CA PHE A 271 -9.75 -10.54 14.52
C PHE A 271 -8.85 -9.73 13.58
N SER A 272 -9.42 -9.19 12.51
CA SER A 272 -8.67 -8.56 11.41
C SER A 272 -9.36 -7.29 10.92
N ASN A 273 -9.86 -6.48 11.82
CA ASN A 273 -10.45 -5.18 11.53
C ASN A 273 -11.48 -5.21 10.39
N ALA A 274 -11.39 -4.30 9.42
CA ALA A 274 -12.31 -4.21 8.29
C ALA A 274 -12.37 -5.50 7.44
N ARG A 275 -11.33 -6.34 7.44
CA ARG A 275 -11.39 -7.66 6.78
C ARG A 275 -12.37 -8.61 7.49
N SER A 276 -12.40 -8.58 8.83
CA SER A 276 -13.40 -9.34 9.61
C SER A 276 -14.80 -8.85 9.38
N VAL A 277 -15.00 -7.52 9.27
CA VAL A 277 -16.29 -6.93 8.93
C VAL A 277 -16.75 -7.42 7.56
N ARG A 278 -15.92 -7.32 6.53
CA ARG A 278 -16.23 -7.79 5.17
C ARG A 278 -16.62 -9.25 5.14
N ASN A 279 -15.82 -10.13 5.74
CA ASN A 279 -16.10 -11.56 5.80
C ASN A 279 -17.42 -11.86 6.52
N SER A 280 -17.79 -11.05 7.51
CA SER A 280 -19.04 -11.20 8.22
C SER A 280 -20.23 -10.80 7.34
N ILE A 281 -20.14 -9.68 6.62
CA ILE A 281 -21.18 -9.22 5.68
C ILE A 281 -21.40 -10.26 4.58
N GLU A 282 -20.34 -10.82 4.00
CA GLU A 282 -20.46 -11.92 3.02
C GLU A 282 -21.22 -13.13 3.58
N ARG A 283 -20.94 -13.52 4.83
CA ARG A 283 -21.68 -14.60 5.48
C ARG A 283 -23.14 -14.24 5.78
N CYS A 284 -23.44 -13.00 6.11
CA CYS A 284 -24.80 -12.51 6.29
C CYS A 284 -25.59 -12.60 4.96
N ARG A 285 -24.97 -12.19 3.85
CA ARG A 285 -25.56 -12.32 2.50
C ARG A 285 -25.87 -13.77 2.11
N LEU A 286 -24.95 -14.70 2.43
CA LEU A 286 -25.21 -16.13 2.22
C LEU A 286 -26.42 -16.63 3.02
N ARG A 287 -26.57 -16.18 4.28
CA ARG A 287 -27.75 -16.55 5.11
C ARG A 287 -29.01 -15.87 4.61
N GLN A 288 -28.97 -14.60 4.22
CA GLN A 288 -30.08 -13.91 3.56
C GLN A 288 -30.54 -14.69 2.31
N ALA A 289 -29.64 -15.05 1.42
CA ALA A 289 -29.95 -15.78 0.21
C ALA A 289 -30.64 -17.11 0.53
N ARG A 290 -30.12 -17.85 1.52
CA ARG A 290 -30.74 -19.10 1.98
C ARG A 290 -32.17 -18.89 2.55
N ARG A 291 -32.34 -17.85 3.39
CA ARG A 291 -33.65 -17.47 3.95
C ARG A 291 -34.63 -17.10 2.85
N LEU A 292 -34.21 -16.27 1.88
CA LEU A 292 -35.10 -15.85 0.78
C LEU A 292 -35.53 -16.99 -0.12
N VAL A 293 -34.62 -17.93 -0.44
CA VAL A 293 -34.97 -19.12 -1.25
C VAL A 293 -35.96 -20.03 -0.52
N SER A 294 -36.00 -20.03 0.82
CA SER A 294 -36.93 -20.82 1.59
C SER A 294 -38.31 -20.17 1.77
N LEU A 295 -38.51 -18.93 1.32
CA LEU A 295 -39.81 -18.27 1.35
C LEU A 295 -40.72 -18.79 0.23
N ASP A 296 -41.90 -19.23 0.61
CA ASP A 296 -42.93 -19.69 -0.35
C ASP A 296 -43.83 -18.53 -0.80
N ARG A 297 -43.18 -17.45 -1.30
CA ARG A 297 -43.84 -16.27 -1.86
C ARG A 297 -42.96 -15.55 -2.87
N PRO A 298 -43.53 -14.75 -3.78
CA PRO A 298 -42.77 -13.84 -4.61
C PRO A 298 -41.96 -12.82 -3.77
N LEU A 299 -40.77 -12.51 -4.22
CA LEU A 299 -39.85 -11.56 -3.56
C LEU A 299 -39.98 -10.17 -4.17
N GLY A 300 -40.08 -9.17 -3.34
CA GLY A 300 -40.00 -7.76 -3.73
C GLY A 300 -38.58 -7.23 -3.64
N ARG A 301 -38.41 -5.98 -4.12
CA ARG A 301 -37.08 -5.28 -4.06
C ARG A 301 -36.57 -5.19 -2.64
N GLU A 302 -37.39 -4.86 -1.67
CA GLU A 302 -37.04 -4.72 -0.25
C GLU A 302 -36.48 -6.05 0.31
N ASP A 303 -37.07 -7.19 -0.03
CA ASP A 303 -36.58 -8.51 0.40
C ASP A 303 -35.12 -8.72 -0.06
N LEU A 304 -34.78 -8.27 -1.27
CA LEU A 304 -33.46 -8.48 -1.89
C LEU A 304 -32.36 -7.58 -1.32
N ILE A 305 -32.71 -6.40 -0.79
CA ILE A 305 -31.74 -5.43 -0.30
C ILE A 305 -31.57 -5.44 1.23
N LEU A 306 -32.55 -6.01 2.00
CA LEU A 306 -32.51 -5.97 3.44
C LEU A 306 -31.79 -7.19 4.04
N LEU A 307 -30.82 -6.90 4.90
CA LEU A 307 -30.24 -7.84 5.85
C LEU A 307 -31.00 -7.74 7.17
N THR A 308 -31.48 -8.87 7.68
CA THR A 308 -32.26 -8.94 8.93
C THR A 308 -31.39 -9.45 10.09
N ASP A 309 -31.87 -9.32 11.30
CA ASP A 309 -31.22 -9.82 12.51
C ASP A 309 -31.01 -11.33 12.49
N GLU A 310 -31.93 -12.12 11.88
CA GLU A 310 -31.78 -13.57 11.66
C GLU A 310 -30.52 -13.87 10.84
N ASP A 311 -30.19 -13.03 9.82
CA ASP A 311 -29.00 -13.19 8.98
C ASP A 311 -27.71 -12.97 9.77
N ILE A 312 -27.77 -12.23 10.89
CA ILE A 312 -26.65 -11.95 11.78
C ILE A 312 -26.55 -13.02 12.88
N TYR A 313 -27.65 -13.29 13.61
CA TYR A 313 -27.64 -14.22 14.75
C TYR A 313 -27.36 -15.67 14.34
N GLY A 314 -27.53 -16.04 13.08
CA GLY A 314 -27.08 -17.32 12.53
C GLY A 314 -25.55 -17.52 12.52
N SER A 315 -24.77 -16.58 13.07
CA SER A 315 -23.31 -16.71 13.18
C SER A 315 -22.89 -17.59 14.36
N SER A 316 -21.85 -18.42 14.17
CA SER A 316 -21.25 -19.22 15.25
C SER A 316 -20.69 -18.40 16.42
N VAL A 317 -20.45 -17.09 16.20
CA VAL A 317 -20.02 -16.17 17.27
C VAL A 317 -21.04 -16.06 18.40
N PHE A 318 -22.32 -16.31 18.11
CA PHE A 318 -23.39 -16.31 19.11
C PHE A 318 -23.60 -17.67 19.77
N SER A 319 -23.21 -18.76 19.10
CA SER A 319 -23.36 -20.13 19.62
C SER A 319 -22.18 -20.60 20.46
N GLU A 320 -21.01 -20.00 20.30
CA GLU A 320 -19.83 -20.25 21.15
C GLU A 320 -19.87 -19.28 22.33
N GLY A 321 -20.17 -19.78 23.55
CA GLY A 321 -19.90 -19.05 24.78
C GLY A 321 -18.41 -18.69 24.88
N PRO A 322 -18.02 -17.75 25.76
CA PRO A 322 -16.61 -17.37 25.91
C PRO A 322 -15.79 -18.63 26.19
N LYS A 323 -14.85 -18.96 25.31
CA LYS A 323 -13.84 -20.00 25.59
C LYS A 323 -12.91 -19.40 26.63
N GLU A 324 -12.94 -19.96 27.86
CA GLU A 324 -12.00 -19.71 28.94
C GLU A 324 -10.56 -19.91 28.49
#